data_a2693ed79f7f7503e5245d4c8eb8920e
#
_entry.id   a2693ed79f7f7503e5245d4c8eb8920e
#
_cell.length_a   1.000
_cell.length_b   1.000
_cell.length_c   1.000
_cell.angle_alpha   90.00
_cell.angle_beta   90.00
_cell.angle_gamma   90.00
#
_symmetry.space_group_name_H-M   'P 1'
#
loop_
_entity.id
_entity.type
_entity.pdbx_description
1 polymer ?
#
loop_
_entity_poly.entity_id
_entity_poly.type
_entity_poly.pdbx_seq_one_letter_code
_entity_poly.pdbx_strand_id
1 'polypeptide(L)'
;MEKLSSGLKINRGADGPAQLQISENLRAQTAGLSQAIDNSETAVSLMQTAEAALDEVNRALVQARQVTVHAGNEGTNDPSMLAADQEEIRNILEQIDRIASSTQYGHNNLLDGSRSGNGVATGAHLEFLSAGTEAHSSKPGGYGIIIQRAASRAVHSGTVALNQAIIDSGEQITISEGGRTVNFKTKKGTTVEQTLNDISVAIKNAGLNLDVIRPYPPQTQSTTPQILTSRHKEFGKEHTFQVASNTPGLVSYRSNVPFKVENGVDVVGEIGGEQTIGRGQVLTGATGAKTTEGIKVSYTGETAPVGGFAGTLTFSQNSLTFQVGANPHQFSEFSLRSMKTNDLGRGEKNDSGFKSFREINVLNSEKAQDAMRIIDKAIQDVTYNRGELGAFQKNNLESNLNYLRIAHENAVSSDCVISVADMAEVMAKFTRDQIMVEASTSMLAQANQNNMAVLKLLQ
;
A
#
# COMPACT_ATOMS: atom_id res chain seq x y z
N MET A 1 12.74 33.93 51.92
CA MET A 1 11.85 34.82 51.13
C MET A 1 11.84 34.41 49.65
N GLU A 2 13.00 34.28 48.95
CA GLU A 2 13.08 33.96 47.55
C GLU A 2 12.36 32.63 47.20
N LYS A 3 12.58 31.57 47.98
CA LYS A 3 11.88 30.24 47.82
C LYS A 3 10.37 30.32 48.08
N LEU A 4 9.92 31.18 48.96
CA LEU A 4 8.50 31.43 49.22
C LEU A 4 7.84 32.22 48.09
N SER A 5 8.56 33.14 47.47
CA SER A 5 8.06 33.96 46.36
C SER A 5 8.02 33.21 45.04
N SER A 6 9.00 32.33 44.78
CA SER A 6 9.11 31.56 43.54
C SER A 6 8.38 30.22 43.60
N GLY A 7 8.14 29.67 44.79
CA GLY A 7 7.65 28.31 44.98
C GLY A 7 8.67 27.21 44.62
N LEU A 8 9.89 27.60 44.29
CA LEU A 8 10.94 26.69 43.85
C LEU A 8 11.96 26.43 44.96
N LYS A 9 12.40 25.17 45.07
CA LYS A 9 13.47 24.75 45.98
C LYS A 9 14.82 25.23 45.51
N ILE A 10 15.00 25.27 44.17
CA ILE A 10 16.23 25.62 43.48
C ILE A 10 15.97 26.81 42.55
N ASN A 11 16.48 27.98 42.92
CA ASN A 11 16.36 29.22 42.13
C ASN A 11 17.66 29.61 41.42
N ARG A 12 18.79 29.22 42.01
CA ARG A 12 20.11 29.58 41.51
C ARG A 12 21.03 28.34 41.48
N GLY A 13 22.05 28.37 40.59
CA GLY A 13 23.05 27.32 40.55
C GLY A 13 23.75 27.03 41.90
N ALA A 14 23.81 28.04 42.82
CA ALA A 14 24.35 27.86 44.13
C ALA A 14 23.46 27.05 45.11
N ASP A 15 22.18 26.91 44.81
CA ASP A 15 21.22 26.18 45.67
C ASP A 15 21.33 24.66 45.55
N GLY A 16 21.88 24.19 44.42
CA GLY A 16 22.07 22.77 44.12
C GLY A 16 22.49 22.56 42.67
N PRO A 17 23.80 22.63 42.29
CA PRO A 17 24.25 22.56 40.89
C PRO A 17 23.83 21.31 40.16
N ALA A 18 23.91 20.14 40.81
CA ALA A 18 23.56 18.87 40.23
C ALA A 18 22.03 18.75 40.01
N GLN A 19 21.24 19.20 40.95
CA GLN A 19 19.76 19.16 40.87
C GLN A 19 19.25 20.15 39.82
N LEU A 20 19.87 21.35 39.73
CA LEU A 20 19.53 22.30 38.67
C LEU A 20 19.82 21.73 37.29
N GLN A 21 20.94 21.05 37.10
CA GLN A 21 21.29 20.42 35.82
C GLN A 21 20.25 19.33 35.45
N ILE A 22 19.83 18.50 36.42
CA ILE A 22 18.78 17.47 36.20
C ILE A 22 17.45 18.12 35.84
N SER A 23 17.03 19.17 36.58
CA SER A 23 15.80 19.89 36.31
C SER A 23 15.78 20.54 34.94
N GLU A 24 16.87 21.21 34.52
CA GLU A 24 16.96 21.80 33.17
C GLU A 24 16.95 20.73 32.06
N ASN A 25 17.57 19.58 32.27
CA ASN A 25 17.49 18.44 31.33
C ASN A 25 16.06 17.89 31.23
N LEU A 26 15.35 17.76 32.37
CA LEU A 26 13.96 17.33 32.39
C LEU A 26 13.02 18.34 31.71
N ARG A 27 13.25 19.64 31.91
CA ARG A 27 12.51 20.71 31.23
C ARG A 27 12.75 20.69 29.71
N ALA A 28 13.99 20.52 29.28
CA ALA A 28 14.31 20.36 27.87
C ALA A 28 13.62 19.12 27.26
N GLN A 29 13.63 18.00 27.99
CA GLN A 29 12.93 16.77 27.58
C GLN A 29 11.41 16.96 27.54
N THR A 30 10.82 17.62 28.53
CA THR A 30 9.37 17.91 28.59
C THR A 30 8.94 18.79 27.42
N ALA A 31 9.72 19.84 27.11
CA ALA A 31 9.46 20.70 25.95
C ALA A 31 9.55 19.91 24.62
N GLY A 32 10.54 19.03 24.50
CA GLY A 32 10.68 18.14 23.34
C GLY A 32 9.52 17.15 23.21
N LEU A 33 9.06 16.56 24.32
CA LEU A 33 7.92 15.66 24.35
C LEU A 33 6.61 16.38 24.00
N SER A 34 6.40 17.59 24.50
CA SER A 34 5.25 18.42 24.14
C SER A 34 5.21 18.69 22.64
N GLN A 35 6.33 19.10 22.05
CA GLN A 35 6.40 19.31 20.60
C GLN A 35 6.21 18.03 19.78
N ALA A 36 6.68 16.88 20.28
CA ALA A 36 6.45 15.60 19.63
C ALA A 36 4.97 15.17 19.67
N ILE A 37 4.25 15.51 20.76
CA ILE A 37 2.80 15.33 20.85
C ILE A 37 2.09 16.19 19.80
N ASP A 38 2.39 17.48 19.71
CA ASP A 38 1.79 18.40 18.73
C ASP A 38 2.06 17.95 17.29
N ASN A 39 3.27 17.49 16.99
CA ASN A 39 3.64 16.95 15.69
C ASN A 39 2.82 15.69 15.37
N SER A 40 2.65 14.80 16.32
CA SER A 40 1.89 13.56 16.15
C SER A 40 0.39 13.85 15.95
N GLU A 41 -0.20 14.80 16.66
CA GLU A 41 -1.58 15.24 16.48
C GLU A 41 -1.78 15.90 15.11
N THR A 42 -0.82 16.69 14.66
CA THR A 42 -0.81 17.25 13.30
C THR A 42 -0.74 16.15 12.23
N ALA A 43 0.08 15.12 12.44
CA ALA A 43 0.15 13.96 11.55
C ALA A 43 -1.18 13.20 11.50
N VAL A 44 -1.85 12.99 12.64
CA VAL A 44 -3.19 12.37 12.68
C VAL A 44 -4.19 13.19 11.88
N SER A 45 -4.20 14.52 12.03
CA SER A 45 -5.10 15.42 11.29
C SER A 45 -4.86 15.35 9.78
N LEU A 46 -3.59 15.25 9.34
CA LEU A 46 -3.22 15.04 7.94
C LEU A 46 -3.76 13.70 7.43
N MET A 47 -3.59 12.61 8.20
CA MET A 47 -4.09 11.28 7.84
C MET A 47 -5.62 11.27 7.71
N GLN A 48 -6.34 11.92 8.63
CA GLN A 48 -7.80 12.06 8.55
C GLN A 48 -8.26 12.83 7.31
N THR A 49 -7.51 13.87 6.91
CA THR A 49 -7.79 14.61 5.68
C THR A 49 -7.62 13.71 4.44
N ALA A 50 -6.56 12.92 4.40
CA ALA A 50 -6.33 11.95 3.33
C ALA A 50 -7.42 10.86 3.31
N GLU A 51 -7.81 10.34 4.47
CA GLU A 51 -8.86 9.31 4.61
C GLU A 51 -10.22 9.81 4.09
N ALA A 52 -10.61 11.04 4.42
CA ALA A 52 -11.86 11.62 3.95
C ALA A 52 -11.88 11.75 2.41
N ALA A 53 -10.75 12.14 1.82
CA ALA A 53 -10.63 12.21 0.35
C ALA A 53 -10.63 10.83 -0.31
N LEU A 54 -10.00 9.83 0.31
CA LEU A 54 -10.02 8.44 -0.17
C LEU A 54 -11.43 7.83 -0.09
N ASP A 55 -12.24 8.19 0.91
CA ASP A 55 -13.63 7.76 1.00
C ASP A 55 -14.47 8.32 -0.16
N GLU A 56 -14.26 9.58 -0.54
CA GLU A 56 -14.95 10.18 -1.68
C GLU A 56 -14.51 9.56 -3.01
N VAL A 57 -13.20 9.26 -3.18
CA VAL A 57 -12.70 8.50 -4.34
C VAL A 57 -13.35 7.12 -4.41
N ASN A 58 -13.48 6.42 -3.28
CA ASN A 58 -14.11 5.11 -3.24
C ASN A 58 -15.60 5.17 -3.63
N ARG A 59 -16.34 6.21 -3.18
CA ARG A 59 -17.75 6.42 -3.60
C ARG A 59 -17.86 6.65 -5.10
N ALA A 60 -16.98 7.46 -5.67
CA ALA A 60 -16.93 7.71 -7.10
C ALA A 60 -16.63 6.42 -7.90
N LEU A 61 -15.72 5.57 -7.42
CA LEU A 61 -15.44 4.26 -8.03
C LEU A 61 -16.64 3.31 -7.96
N VAL A 62 -17.37 3.29 -6.84
CA VAL A 62 -18.59 2.49 -6.70
C VAL A 62 -19.66 2.98 -7.69
N GLN A 63 -19.82 4.29 -7.88
CA GLN A 63 -20.70 4.85 -8.90
C GLN A 63 -20.25 4.44 -10.32
N ALA A 64 -18.96 4.55 -10.62
CA ALA A 64 -18.42 4.08 -11.90
C ALA A 64 -18.73 2.59 -12.16
N ARG A 65 -18.64 1.77 -11.12
CA ARG A 65 -19.00 0.36 -11.21
C ARG A 65 -20.49 0.15 -11.54
N GLN A 66 -21.37 0.92 -10.93
CA GLN A 66 -22.82 0.85 -11.20
C GLN A 66 -23.13 1.21 -12.66
N VAL A 67 -22.57 2.30 -13.17
CA VAL A 67 -22.71 2.72 -14.58
C VAL A 67 -22.18 1.64 -15.52
N THR A 68 -21.01 1.05 -15.19
CA THR A 68 -20.41 0.00 -16.01
C THR A 68 -21.24 -1.28 -16.02
N VAL A 69 -21.88 -1.65 -14.89
CA VAL A 69 -22.83 -2.78 -14.84
C VAL A 69 -24.06 -2.49 -15.71
N HIS A 70 -24.58 -1.26 -15.70
CA HIS A 70 -25.67 -0.84 -16.58
C HIS A 70 -25.25 -0.97 -18.04
N ALA A 71 -24.10 -0.45 -18.43
CA ALA A 71 -23.56 -0.54 -19.79
C ALA A 71 -23.30 -2.00 -20.25
N GLY A 72 -23.05 -2.92 -19.32
CA GLY A 72 -22.88 -4.35 -19.62
C GLY A 72 -24.17 -5.08 -20.05
N ASN A 73 -25.33 -4.45 -19.90
CA ASN A 73 -26.62 -5.05 -20.26
C ASN A 73 -26.97 -4.83 -21.74
N GLU A 74 -26.41 -5.67 -22.61
CA GLU A 74 -26.56 -5.58 -24.07
C GLU A 74 -28.02 -5.74 -24.54
N GLY A 75 -28.85 -6.44 -23.77
CA GLY A 75 -30.24 -6.72 -24.17
C GLY A 75 -31.21 -5.54 -24.08
N THR A 76 -30.82 -4.46 -23.36
CA THR A 76 -31.70 -3.30 -23.12
C THR A 76 -31.09 -1.98 -23.53
N ASN A 77 -29.77 -1.90 -23.73
CA ASN A 77 -29.07 -0.67 -24.01
C ASN A 77 -28.89 -0.46 -25.51
N ASP A 78 -29.27 0.71 -25.98
CA ASP A 78 -28.97 1.17 -27.33
C ASP A 78 -27.64 1.95 -27.36
N PRO A 79 -27.07 2.24 -28.57
CA PRO A 79 -25.82 2.98 -28.67
C PRO A 79 -25.84 4.38 -28.04
N SER A 80 -27.02 5.03 -27.95
CA SER A 80 -27.16 6.36 -27.36
C SER A 80 -27.09 6.29 -25.83
N MET A 81 -27.63 5.24 -25.22
CA MET A 81 -27.53 4.96 -23.79
C MET A 81 -26.09 4.64 -23.39
N LEU A 82 -25.41 3.79 -24.17
CA LEU A 82 -23.99 3.50 -23.94
C LEU A 82 -23.09 4.72 -24.07
N ALA A 83 -23.42 5.64 -25.00
CA ALA A 83 -22.70 6.91 -25.13
C ALA A 83 -22.94 7.80 -23.90
N ALA A 84 -24.15 7.85 -23.35
CA ALA A 84 -24.44 8.57 -22.11
C ALA A 84 -23.71 7.95 -20.91
N ASP A 85 -23.70 6.64 -20.78
CA ASP A 85 -22.92 5.93 -19.74
C ASP A 85 -21.40 6.26 -19.85
N GLN A 86 -20.88 6.32 -21.08
CA GLN A 86 -19.47 6.70 -21.31
C GLN A 86 -19.16 8.14 -20.87
N GLU A 87 -20.08 9.08 -21.11
CA GLU A 87 -19.93 10.47 -20.63
C GLU A 87 -20.00 10.53 -19.10
N GLU A 88 -20.86 9.75 -18.46
CA GLU A 88 -20.91 9.67 -17.00
C GLU A 88 -19.61 9.11 -16.44
N ILE A 89 -19.06 8.04 -17.01
CA ILE A 89 -17.74 7.52 -16.65
C ILE A 89 -16.66 8.59 -16.79
N ARG A 90 -16.67 9.39 -17.88
CA ARG A 90 -15.71 10.48 -18.08
C ARG A 90 -15.80 11.53 -16.96
N ASN A 91 -17.02 11.92 -16.58
CA ASN A 91 -17.23 12.87 -15.48
C ASN A 91 -16.71 12.33 -14.15
N ILE A 92 -16.90 11.03 -13.89
CA ILE A 92 -16.37 10.37 -12.68
C ILE A 92 -14.83 10.36 -12.69
N LEU A 93 -14.21 10.06 -13.84
CA LEU A 93 -12.75 10.12 -13.99
C LEU A 93 -12.21 11.51 -13.66
N GLU A 94 -12.83 12.57 -14.22
CA GLU A 94 -12.46 13.96 -13.94
C GLU A 94 -12.69 14.35 -12.47
N GLN A 95 -13.75 13.83 -11.84
CA GLN A 95 -13.99 14.03 -10.42
C GLN A 95 -12.88 13.43 -9.58
N ILE A 96 -12.49 12.19 -9.85
CA ILE A 96 -11.41 11.50 -9.11
C ILE A 96 -10.08 12.23 -9.31
N ASP A 97 -9.73 12.60 -10.55
CA ASP A 97 -8.50 13.36 -10.84
C ASP A 97 -8.49 14.72 -10.13
N ARG A 98 -9.64 15.39 -10.04
CA ARG A 98 -9.79 16.65 -9.30
C ARG A 98 -9.60 16.43 -7.80
N ILE A 99 -10.21 15.41 -7.19
CA ILE A 99 -10.01 15.06 -5.77
C ILE A 99 -8.53 14.75 -5.52
N ALA A 100 -7.91 13.91 -6.36
CA ALA A 100 -6.51 13.53 -6.22
C ALA A 100 -5.55 14.73 -6.31
N SER A 101 -5.86 15.71 -7.15
CA SER A 101 -5.00 16.89 -7.35
C SER A 101 -5.28 18.03 -6.37
N SER A 102 -6.51 18.16 -5.85
CA SER A 102 -6.91 19.26 -4.95
C SER A 102 -6.78 18.91 -3.46
N THR A 103 -6.68 17.61 -3.12
CA THR A 103 -6.51 17.20 -1.72
C THR A 103 -5.13 17.58 -1.22
N GLN A 104 -5.08 18.56 -0.32
CA GLN A 104 -3.84 19.08 0.25
C GLN A 104 -3.97 19.31 1.76
N TYR A 105 -2.85 19.25 2.44
CA TYR A 105 -2.70 19.67 3.83
C TYR A 105 -1.62 20.75 3.92
N GLY A 106 -2.03 22.00 4.20
CA GLY A 106 -1.18 23.18 4.00
C GLY A 106 -0.84 23.36 2.51
N HIS A 107 0.44 23.26 2.16
CA HIS A 107 0.93 23.32 0.78
C HIS A 107 1.31 21.95 0.20
N ASN A 108 1.09 20.87 0.94
CA ASN A 108 1.46 19.52 0.53
C ASN A 108 0.27 18.82 -0.09
N ASN A 109 0.37 18.45 -1.36
CA ASN A 109 -0.57 17.54 -1.99
C ASN A 109 -0.40 16.15 -1.39
N LEU A 110 -1.52 15.45 -1.18
CA LEU A 110 -1.50 14.16 -0.50
C LEU A 110 -1.71 12.98 -1.46
N LEU A 111 -2.61 13.12 -2.45
CA LEU A 111 -3.08 12.01 -3.28
C LEU A 111 -2.64 12.08 -4.74
N ASP A 112 -1.79 13.03 -5.11
CA ASP A 112 -1.32 13.23 -6.49
C ASP A 112 -0.10 12.37 -6.86
N GLY A 113 0.41 11.55 -5.93
CA GLY A 113 1.59 10.72 -6.08
C GLY A 113 2.91 11.41 -5.72
N SER A 114 2.90 12.71 -5.41
CA SER A 114 4.14 13.44 -5.03
C SER A 114 4.72 12.93 -3.69
N ARG A 115 3.90 12.30 -2.85
CA ARG A 115 4.25 11.76 -1.53
C ARG A 115 4.31 10.24 -1.51
N SER A 116 4.58 9.63 -2.66
CA SER A 116 4.76 8.18 -2.81
C SER A 116 6.17 7.84 -3.24
N GLY A 117 6.50 6.57 -3.16
CA GLY A 117 7.64 6.01 -3.87
C GLY A 117 7.37 6.02 -5.37
N ASN A 118 8.10 6.83 -6.11
CA ASN A 118 7.98 6.96 -7.55
C ASN A 118 9.12 6.25 -8.27
N GLY A 119 8.81 5.45 -9.26
CA GLY A 119 9.80 4.71 -10.04
C GLY A 119 9.54 4.78 -11.54
N VAL A 120 10.62 4.87 -12.28
CA VAL A 120 10.61 4.76 -13.75
C VAL A 120 11.47 3.56 -14.13
N ALA A 121 10.84 2.53 -14.69
CA ALA A 121 11.56 1.38 -15.22
C ALA A 121 11.96 1.67 -16.67
N THR A 122 13.23 1.47 -16.98
CA THR A 122 13.80 1.57 -18.32
C THR A 122 14.21 0.17 -18.77
N GLY A 123 13.61 -0.29 -19.86
CA GLY A 123 13.85 -1.62 -20.41
C GLY A 123 12.61 -2.15 -21.11
N ALA A 124 12.81 -3.06 -22.07
CA ALA A 124 11.70 -3.70 -22.76
C ALA A 124 10.91 -4.58 -21.77
N HIS A 125 9.59 -4.50 -21.82
CA HIS A 125 8.70 -5.32 -20.99
C HIS A 125 8.76 -5.09 -19.47
N LEU A 126 9.38 -4.00 -19.01
CA LEU A 126 9.42 -3.62 -17.58
C LEU A 126 8.47 -2.47 -17.33
N GLU A 127 7.69 -2.59 -16.24
CA GLU A 127 6.82 -1.53 -15.76
C GLU A 127 6.90 -1.46 -14.23
N PHE A 128 7.12 -0.26 -13.69
CA PHE A 128 7.02 -0.01 -12.25
C PHE A 128 5.55 0.05 -11.85
N LEU A 129 5.16 -0.72 -10.85
CA LEU A 129 3.78 -0.76 -10.35
C LEU A 129 3.61 0.05 -9.06
N SER A 130 4.42 -0.22 -8.07
CA SER A 130 4.35 0.45 -6.76
C SER A 130 5.58 0.13 -5.91
N ALA A 131 5.77 0.89 -4.82
CA ALA A 131 6.76 0.57 -3.79
C ALA A 131 6.14 0.70 -2.40
N GLY A 132 6.72 -0.02 -1.44
CA GLY A 132 6.43 0.14 -0.01
C GLY A 132 7.17 1.34 0.60
N THR A 133 6.89 1.63 1.87
CA THR A 133 7.56 2.67 2.66
C THR A 133 9.02 2.33 2.98
N GLU A 134 9.32 1.04 3.07
CA GLU A 134 10.66 0.53 3.41
C GLU A 134 11.66 0.59 2.25
N ALA A 135 11.18 0.91 1.03
CA ALA A 135 12.04 1.06 -0.13
C ALA A 135 12.88 2.33 -0.05
N HIS A 136 14.16 2.25 -0.40
CA HIS A 136 15.05 3.40 -0.41
C HIS A 136 15.21 3.95 -1.82
N SER A 137 15.50 5.26 -1.91
CA SER A 137 15.80 5.89 -3.21
C SER A 137 17.01 5.24 -3.87
N SER A 138 16.91 5.01 -5.19
CA SER A 138 18.00 4.43 -5.96
C SER A 138 19.20 5.39 -6.06
N LYS A 139 20.41 4.83 -6.13
CA LYS A 139 21.60 5.60 -6.49
C LYS A 139 21.52 6.10 -7.94
N PRO A 140 22.32 7.11 -8.32
CA PRO A 140 22.47 7.45 -9.74
C PRO A 140 22.82 6.22 -10.57
N GLY A 141 22.01 5.93 -11.59
CA GLY A 141 22.08 4.68 -12.38
C GLY A 141 20.97 3.70 -12.11
N GLY A 142 20.16 3.91 -11.07
CA GLY A 142 19.01 3.08 -10.75
C GLY A 142 19.33 1.71 -10.15
N TYR A 143 18.32 0.92 -9.86
CA TYR A 143 18.41 -0.48 -9.49
C TYR A 143 18.41 -1.34 -10.75
N GLY A 144 19.43 -2.15 -10.96
CA GLY A 144 19.44 -3.13 -12.04
C GLY A 144 18.38 -4.21 -11.82
N ILE A 145 17.61 -4.53 -12.84
CA ILE A 145 16.62 -5.61 -12.80
C ILE A 145 17.16 -6.79 -13.61
N ILE A 146 17.30 -7.92 -12.95
CA ILE A 146 17.74 -9.17 -13.53
C ILE A 146 16.59 -10.15 -13.52
N ILE A 147 16.22 -10.70 -14.68
CA ILE A 147 15.20 -11.73 -14.83
C ILE A 147 15.90 -13.06 -15.09
N GLN A 148 15.87 -13.93 -14.11
CA GLN A 148 16.45 -15.28 -14.23
C GLN A 148 15.51 -16.22 -14.98
N ARG A 149 14.20 -16.07 -14.78
CA ARG A 149 13.15 -16.85 -15.45
C ARG A 149 11.91 -15.99 -15.65
N ALA A 150 11.41 -15.94 -16.89
CA ALA A 150 10.14 -15.29 -17.18
C ALA A 150 8.97 -16.14 -16.67
N ALA A 151 7.85 -15.47 -16.38
CA ALA A 151 6.62 -16.15 -16.04
C ALA A 151 6.07 -16.94 -17.25
N SER A 152 5.48 -18.10 -17.01
CA SER A 152 4.76 -18.84 -18.03
C SER A 152 3.33 -19.12 -17.64
N ARG A 153 2.50 -19.44 -18.62
CA ARG A 153 1.10 -19.83 -18.44
C ARG A 153 1.00 -21.35 -18.46
N ALA A 154 -0.04 -21.90 -17.87
CA ALA A 154 -0.41 -23.29 -18.07
C ALA A 154 -0.86 -23.46 -19.54
N VAL A 155 -0.20 -24.36 -20.26
CA VAL A 155 -0.48 -24.66 -21.68
C VAL A 155 -0.58 -26.16 -21.85
N HIS A 156 -1.57 -26.59 -22.60
CA HIS A 156 -1.70 -27.99 -22.99
C HIS A 156 -2.00 -28.10 -24.47
N SER A 157 -1.24 -28.94 -25.15
CA SER A 157 -1.40 -29.28 -26.58
C SER A 157 -1.72 -30.75 -26.69
N GLY A 158 -2.76 -31.09 -27.43
CA GLY A 158 -3.04 -32.47 -27.79
C GLY A 158 -1.92 -33.08 -28.63
N THR A 159 -1.85 -34.39 -28.72
CA THR A 159 -0.94 -35.15 -29.57
C THR A 159 -1.61 -35.62 -30.85
N VAL A 160 -2.94 -35.69 -30.85
CA VAL A 160 -3.78 -36.05 -32.00
C VAL A 160 -4.47 -34.78 -32.51
N ALA A 161 -4.38 -34.57 -33.83
CA ALA A 161 -5.02 -33.43 -34.46
C ALA A 161 -6.54 -33.65 -34.61
N LEU A 162 -7.31 -32.64 -34.31
CA LEU A 162 -8.75 -32.58 -34.56
C LEU A 162 -8.96 -32.61 -36.08
N ASN A 163 -9.62 -33.62 -36.59
CA ASN A 163 -9.96 -33.80 -37.97
C ASN A 163 -11.46 -33.99 -38.18
N GLN A 164 -11.93 -33.98 -39.42
CA GLN A 164 -13.33 -34.10 -39.76
C GLN A 164 -13.95 -35.40 -39.26
N ALA A 165 -13.20 -36.53 -39.30
CA ALA A 165 -13.71 -37.82 -38.83
C ALA A 165 -13.99 -37.83 -37.32
N ILE A 166 -13.12 -37.16 -36.49
CA ILE A 166 -13.31 -37.00 -35.07
C ILE A 166 -14.52 -36.10 -34.82
N ILE A 167 -14.69 -34.99 -35.55
CA ILE A 167 -15.83 -34.09 -35.43
C ILE A 167 -17.14 -34.82 -35.73
N ASP A 168 -17.17 -35.56 -36.81
CA ASP A 168 -18.36 -36.29 -37.26
C ASP A 168 -18.74 -37.48 -36.34
N SER A 169 -17.77 -38.00 -35.58
CA SER A 169 -18.02 -39.01 -34.53
C SER A 169 -18.77 -38.47 -33.29
N GLY A 170 -18.93 -37.17 -33.17
CA GLY A 170 -19.60 -36.57 -32.03
C GLY A 170 -18.69 -36.53 -30.78
N GLU A 171 -17.44 -36.13 -30.95
CA GLU A 171 -16.43 -36.02 -29.92
C GLU A 171 -16.90 -35.13 -28.76
N GLN A 172 -16.66 -35.57 -27.54
CA GLN A 172 -16.97 -34.78 -26.33
C GLN A 172 -15.67 -34.30 -25.68
N ILE A 173 -15.59 -33.01 -25.53
CA ILE A 173 -14.45 -32.31 -24.89
C ILE A 173 -14.95 -31.67 -23.62
N THR A 174 -14.31 -32.00 -22.51
CA THR A 174 -14.61 -31.41 -21.19
C THR A 174 -13.42 -30.60 -20.74
N ILE A 175 -13.65 -29.36 -20.36
CA ILE A 175 -12.63 -28.45 -19.81
C ILE A 175 -13.16 -27.92 -18.48
N SER A 176 -12.32 -27.99 -17.43
CA SER A 176 -12.68 -27.56 -16.08
C SER A 176 -11.60 -26.68 -15.49
N GLU A 177 -12.02 -25.57 -14.87
CA GLU A 177 -11.16 -24.61 -14.19
C GLU A 177 -11.90 -23.97 -13.01
N GLY A 178 -11.27 -23.91 -11.85
CA GLY A 178 -11.82 -23.21 -10.68
C GLY A 178 -13.21 -23.65 -10.25
N GLY A 179 -13.59 -24.95 -10.49
CA GLY A 179 -14.91 -25.49 -10.19
C GLY A 179 -15.96 -25.23 -11.27
N ARG A 180 -15.63 -24.52 -12.34
CA ARG A 180 -16.49 -24.38 -13.52
C ARG A 180 -16.11 -25.41 -14.56
N THR A 181 -17.08 -25.92 -15.30
CA THR A 181 -16.86 -26.99 -16.29
C THR A 181 -17.64 -26.69 -17.55
N VAL A 182 -16.96 -26.84 -18.69
CA VAL A 182 -17.55 -26.83 -20.03
C VAL A 182 -17.54 -28.25 -20.57
N ASN A 183 -18.73 -28.73 -20.98
CA ASN A 183 -18.88 -29.99 -21.73
C ASN A 183 -19.29 -29.62 -23.16
N PHE A 184 -18.38 -29.66 -24.07
CA PHE A 184 -18.61 -29.38 -25.48
C PHE A 184 -18.70 -30.66 -26.27
N LYS A 185 -19.73 -30.78 -27.10
CA LYS A 185 -19.91 -31.90 -28.03
C LYS A 185 -19.86 -31.38 -29.46
N THR A 186 -19.00 -31.98 -30.27
CA THR A 186 -18.86 -31.63 -31.72
C THR A 186 -20.16 -31.95 -32.48
N LYS A 187 -20.46 -31.14 -33.47
CA LYS A 187 -21.63 -31.32 -34.35
C LYS A 187 -21.18 -31.87 -35.68
N LYS A 188 -21.82 -32.91 -36.16
CA LYS A 188 -21.58 -33.51 -37.47
C LYS A 188 -21.77 -32.46 -38.60
N GLY A 189 -20.81 -32.37 -39.50
CA GLY A 189 -20.86 -31.45 -40.65
C GLY A 189 -20.30 -30.06 -40.38
N THR A 190 -19.80 -29.76 -39.16
CA THR A 190 -19.06 -28.51 -38.88
C THR A 190 -17.59 -28.67 -39.34
N THR A 191 -17.00 -27.61 -39.81
CA THR A 191 -15.57 -27.61 -40.14
C THR A 191 -14.70 -27.57 -38.87
N VAL A 192 -13.42 -27.93 -39.00
CA VAL A 192 -12.44 -27.88 -37.88
C VAL A 192 -12.41 -26.48 -37.28
N GLU A 193 -12.39 -25.44 -38.09
CA GLU A 193 -12.33 -24.06 -37.63
C GLU A 193 -13.61 -23.60 -36.95
N GLN A 194 -14.77 -23.96 -37.49
CA GLN A 194 -16.05 -23.67 -36.79
C GLN A 194 -16.10 -24.37 -35.45
N THR A 195 -15.64 -25.62 -35.34
CA THR A 195 -15.58 -26.36 -34.08
C THR A 195 -14.67 -25.67 -33.06
N LEU A 196 -13.47 -25.18 -33.48
CA LEU A 196 -12.57 -24.41 -32.58
C LEU A 196 -13.17 -23.10 -32.17
N ASN A 197 -13.93 -22.43 -33.06
CA ASN A 197 -14.71 -21.23 -32.68
C ASN A 197 -15.77 -21.54 -31.64
N ASP A 198 -16.56 -22.58 -31.87
CA ASP A 198 -17.63 -23.00 -30.96
C ASP A 198 -17.08 -23.37 -29.57
N ILE A 199 -15.91 -24.06 -29.52
CA ILE A 199 -15.20 -24.35 -28.26
C ILE A 199 -14.79 -23.05 -27.56
N SER A 200 -14.21 -22.10 -28.30
CA SER A 200 -13.78 -20.80 -27.73
C SER A 200 -14.96 -20.00 -27.17
N VAL A 201 -16.09 -19.99 -27.90
CA VAL A 201 -17.35 -19.35 -27.44
C VAL A 201 -17.89 -20.07 -26.21
N ALA A 202 -17.88 -21.40 -26.18
CA ALA A 202 -18.35 -22.17 -25.02
C ALA A 202 -17.50 -21.91 -23.77
N ILE A 203 -16.16 -21.81 -23.91
CA ILE A 203 -15.23 -21.45 -22.85
C ILE A 203 -15.55 -20.05 -22.31
N LYS A 204 -15.74 -19.07 -23.22
CA LYS A 204 -16.06 -17.68 -22.85
C LYS A 204 -17.41 -17.58 -22.13
N ASN A 205 -18.45 -18.26 -22.65
CA ASN A 205 -19.80 -18.26 -22.05
C ASN A 205 -19.84 -18.91 -20.66
N ALA A 206 -18.96 -19.89 -20.40
CA ALA A 206 -18.83 -20.51 -19.08
C ALA A 206 -17.96 -19.68 -18.12
N GLY A 207 -17.35 -18.61 -18.60
CA GLY A 207 -16.49 -17.72 -17.80
C GLY A 207 -15.19 -18.40 -17.34
N LEU A 208 -14.63 -19.30 -18.16
CA LEU A 208 -13.31 -19.88 -17.94
C LEU A 208 -12.22 -18.94 -18.45
N ASN A 209 -11.13 -18.81 -17.70
CA ASN A 209 -9.97 -17.97 -18.05
C ASN A 209 -9.00 -18.68 -19.01
N LEU A 210 -9.55 -19.29 -20.06
CA LEU A 210 -8.80 -20.08 -21.02
C LEU A 210 -8.95 -19.52 -22.43
N ASP A 211 -7.88 -19.66 -23.23
CA ASP A 211 -7.87 -19.40 -24.65
C ASP A 211 -7.58 -20.68 -25.44
N VAL A 212 -8.23 -20.83 -26.57
CA VAL A 212 -7.86 -21.83 -27.58
C VAL A 212 -6.91 -21.18 -28.57
N ILE A 213 -5.68 -21.66 -28.62
CA ILE A 213 -4.66 -21.15 -29.55
C ILE A 213 -5.00 -21.64 -30.94
N ARG A 214 -5.15 -20.72 -31.87
CA ARG A 214 -5.38 -20.99 -33.28
C ARG A 214 -4.10 -20.73 -34.05
N PRO A 215 -3.81 -21.52 -35.12
CA PRO A 215 -2.72 -21.19 -36.00
C PRO A 215 -2.97 -19.85 -36.73
N TYR A 216 -1.93 -19.08 -36.92
CA TYR A 216 -1.98 -17.82 -37.68
C TYR A 216 -1.34 -18.01 -39.06
N PRO A 217 -1.92 -17.51 -40.16
CA PRO A 217 -3.18 -16.76 -40.26
C PRO A 217 -4.41 -17.66 -40.18
N PRO A 218 -5.56 -17.12 -39.65
CA PRO A 218 -6.80 -17.89 -39.59
C PRO A 218 -7.28 -18.21 -41.00
N GLN A 219 -7.44 -19.51 -41.27
CA GLN A 219 -7.91 -20.01 -42.57
C GLN A 219 -9.42 -20.23 -42.51
N THR A 220 -10.20 -19.38 -43.12
CA THR A 220 -11.69 -19.29 -42.97
C THR A 220 -12.45 -20.54 -43.45
N GLN A 221 -11.85 -21.53 -44.06
CA GLN A 221 -12.52 -22.78 -44.49
C GLN A 221 -11.57 -23.99 -44.44
N SER A 222 -10.67 -24.08 -43.46
CA SER A 222 -9.71 -25.18 -43.40
C SER A 222 -10.34 -26.45 -42.84
N THR A 223 -10.33 -27.51 -43.63
CA THR A 223 -10.57 -28.89 -43.20
C THR A 223 -9.27 -29.58 -42.77
N THR A 224 -8.14 -28.85 -42.78
CA THR A 224 -6.85 -29.40 -42.36
C THR A 224 -6.87 -29.75 -40.88
N PRO A 225 -6.39 -30.95 -40.51
CA PRO A 225 -6.32 -31.36 -39.10
C PRO A 225 -5.48 -30.40 -38.28
N GLN A 226 -6.01 -29.98 -37.12
CA GLN A 226 -5.35 -29.01 -36.22
C GLN A 226 -5.23 -29.56 -34.80
N ILE A 227 -4.05 -29.37 -34.22
CA ILE A 227 -3.84 -29.73 -32.82
C ILE A 227 -4.59 -28.72 -31.94
N LEU A 228 -5.47 -29.22 -31.04
CA LEU A 228 -6.14 -28.41 -30.07
C LEU A 228 -5.16 -28.03 -28.96
N THR A 229 -4.84 -26.74 -28.88
CA THR A 229 -3.97 -26.19 -27.85
C THR A 229 -4.79 -25.23 -26.99
N SER A 230 -4.89 -25.54 -25.70
CA SER A 230 -5.55 -24.70 -24.71
C SER A 230 -4.51 -24.04 -23.80
N ARG A 231 -4.69 -22.77 -23.51
CA ARG A 231 -3.77 -21.99 -22.69
C ARG A 231 -4.55 -21.19 -21.66
N HIS A 232 -4.07 -21.18 -20.40
CA HIS A 232 -4.61 -20.29 -19.39
C HIS A 232 -4.29 -18.82 -19.72
N LYS A 233 -5.23 -17.90 -19.47
CA LYS A 233 -5.00 -16.47 -19.75
C LYS A 233 -3.99 -15.86 -18.76
N GLU A 234 -3.97 -16.31 -17.52
CA GLU A 234 -3.10 -15.78 -16.46
C GLU A 234 -1.79 -16.57 -16.35
N PHE A 235 -0.73 -15.86 -15.94
CA PHE A 235 0.60 -16.41 -15.69
C PHE A 235 0.75 -16.85 -14.24
N GLY A 236 1.65 -17.80 -14.00
CA GLY A 236 2.09 -18.18 -12.69
C GLY A 236 1.62 -19.55 -12.23
N LYS A 237 2.17 -19.99 -11.11
CA LYS A 237 1.98 -21.32 -10.57
C LYS A 237 0.59 -21.58 -9.95
N GLU A 238 -0.18 -20.53 -9.71
CA GLU A 238 -1.51 -20.65 -9.10
C GLU A 238 -2.58 -21.09 -10.09
N HIS A 239 -2.30 -20.97 -11.40
CA HIS A 239 -3.26 -21.16 -12.47
C HIS A 239 -3.03 -22.49 -13.19
N THR A 240 -4.09 -23.33 -13.19
CA THR A 240 -4.13 -24.62 -13.86
C THR A 240 -5.55 -24.96 -14.24
N PHE A 241 -5.71 -25.91 -15.18
CA PHE A 241 -7.00 -26.41 -15.61
C PHE A 241 -6.95 -27.93 -15.89
N GLN A 242 -8.09 -28.54 -16.08
CA GLN A 242 -8.21 -29.95 -16.40
C GLN A 242 -8.92 -30.10 -17.74
N VAL A 243 -8.52 -31.11 -18.50
CA VAL A 243 -9.10 -31.43 -19.80
C VAL A 243 -9.40 -32.93 -19.90
N ALA A 244 -10.48 -33.28 -20.58
CA ALA A 244 -10.80 -34.66 -20.91
C ALA A 244 -11.42 -34.73 -22.32
N SER A 245 -11.23 -35.85 -23.03
CA SER A 245 -11.81 -36.11 -24.35
C SER A 245 -12.15 -37.58 -24.51
N ASN A 246 -13.09 -37.89 -25.43
CA ASN A 246 -13.39 -39.27 -25.76
C ASN A 246 -12.24 -39.90 -26.53
N THR A 247 -11.66 -39.17 -27.48
CA THR A 247 -10.51 -39.62 -28.26
C THR A 247 -9.21 -39.41 -27.49
N PRO A 248 -8.47 -40.50 -27.17
CA PRO A 248 -7.17 -40.40 -26.54
C PRO A 248 -6.20 -39.57 -27.36
N GLY A 249 -5.47 -38.65 -26.75
CA GLY A 249 -4.49 -37.80 -27.37
C GLY A 249 -5.08 -36.51 -27.96
N LEU A 250 -6.39 -36.31 -28.06
CA LEU A 250 -6.97 -35.06 -28.51
C LEU A 250 -6.72 -33.92 -27.55
N VAL A 251 -7.13 -34.11 -26.26
CA VAL A 251 -6.79 -33.20 -25.14
C VAL A 251 -6.43 -33.99 -23.88
N SER A 252 -6.74 -35.27 -23.78
CA SER A 252 -6.36 -36.11 -22.63
C SER A 252 -5.67 -37.38 -23.15
N TYR A 253 -4.73 -37.94 -22.41
CA TYR A 253 -3.98 -39.13 -22.80
C TYR A 253 -4.84 -40.39 -22.83
N ARG A 254 -5.94 -40.42 -22.06
CA ARG A 254 -6.87 -41.54 -21.96
C ARG A 254 -8.29 -41.07 -22.22
N SER A 255 -9.09 -41.97 -22.86
CA SER A 255 -10.50 -41.68 -23.12
C SER A 255 -11.29 -41.41 -21.84
N ASN A 256 -11.99 -40.30 -21.78
CA ASN A 256 -12.84 -39.86 -20.66
C ASN A 256 -12.16 -39.77 -19.30
N VAL A 257 -10.84 -39.69 -19.24
CA VAL A 257 -10.09 -39.52 -18.00
C VAL A 257 -9.60 -38.08 -17.93
N PRO A 258 -9.99 -37.29 -16.90
CA PRO A 258 -9.50 -35.95 -16.73
C PRO A 258 -7.97 -35.92 -16.58
N PHE A 259 -7.32 -35.06 -17.35
CA PHE A 259 -5.90 -34.77 -17.26
C PHE A 259 -5.70 -33.37 -16.68
N LYS A 260 -4.98 -33.27 -15.58
CA LYS A 260 -4.60 -31.98 -15.00
C LYS A 260 -3.38 -31.44 -15.73
N VAL A 261 -3.53 -30.26 -16.30
CA VAL A 261 -2.46 -29.56 -17.01
C VAL A 261 -1.42 -29.05 -16.01
N GLU A 262 -0.15 -29.08 -16.39
CA GLU A 262 0.93 -28.55 -15.58
C GLU A 262 0.73 -27.04 -15.36
N ASN A 263 0.98 -26.61 -14.12
CA ASN A 263 0.86 -25.21 -13.75
C ASN A 263 1.87 -24.35 -14.54
N GLY A 264 1.52 -23.09 -14.76
CA GLY A 264 2.50 -22.09 -15.18
C GLY A 264 3.59 -21.89 -14.12
N VAL A 265 4.56 -21.04 -14.41
CA VAL A 265 5.60 -20.65 -13.44
C VAL A 265 5.61 -19.15 -13.21
N ASP A 266 5.97 -18.75 -11.98
CA ASP A 266 6.14 -17.36 -11.63
C ASP A 266 7.47 -16.82 -12.18
N VAL A 267 7.50 -15.49 -12.38
CA VAL A 267 8.75 -14.78 -12.71
C VAL A 267 9.74 -14.93 -11.54
N VAL A 268 11.01 -15.12 -11.86
CA VAL A 268 12.10 -15.15 -10.87
C VAL A 268 13.17 -14.17 -11.31
N GLY A 269 13.62 -13.33 -10.39
CA GLY A 269 14.61 -12.30 -10.68
C GLY A 269 15.10 -11.59 -9.45
N GLU A 270 15.89 -10.53 -9.66
CA GLU A 270 16.49 -9.68 -8.65
C GLU A 270 16.28 -8.22 -9.00
N ILE A 271 16.12 -7.39 -7.98
CA ILE A 271 16.07 -5.93 -8.11
C ILE A 271 17.24 -5.35 -7.32
N GLY A 272 18.14 -4.61 -7.96
CA GLY A 272 19.30 -4.01 -7.30
C GLY A 272 20.29 -5.02 -6.70
N GLY A 273 20.28 -6.28 -7.16
CA GLY A 273 21.07 -7.39 -6.61
C GLY A 273 20.47 -8.02 -5.37
N GLU A 274 19.24 -7.65 -4.99
CA GLU A 274 18.48 -8.24 -3.87
C GLU A 274 17.41 -9.20 -4.41
N GLN A 275 17.13 -10.25 -3.66
CA GLN A 275 16.17 -11.28 -4.06
C GLN A 275 14.74 -10.74 -4.05
N THR A 276 13.92 -11.28 -4.94
CA THR A 276 12.50 -10.91 -5.07
C THR A 276 11.59 -12.12 -4.94
N ILE A 277 10.34 -11.86 -4.61
CA ILE A 277 9.26 -12.83 -4.64
C ILE A 277 8.46 -12.58 -5.92
N GLY A 278 8.43 -13.59 -6.82
CA GLY A 278 7.63 -13.54 -8.03
C GLY A 278 6.21 -14.06 -7.79
N ARG A 279 5.22 -13.36 -8.37
CA ARG A 279 3.85 -13.84 -8.47
C ARG A 279 3.30 -13.51 -9.86
N GLY A 280 3.04 -14.52 -10.66
CA GLY A 280 2.74 -14.31 -12.08
C GLY A 280 3.89 -13.56 -12.76
N GLN A 281 3.60 -12.40 -13.34
CA GLN A 281 4.56 -11.53 -14.02
C GLN A 281 5.12 -10.41 -13.11
N VAL A 282 4.73 -10.37 -11.81
CA VAL A 282 5.14 -9.31 -10.89
C VAL A 282 6.27 -9.80 -9.98
N LEU A 283 7.37 -9.07 -9.97
CA LEU A 283 8.46 -9.18 -9.00
C LEU A 283 8.20 -8.23 -7.85
N THR A 284 8.27 -8.71 -6.62
CA THR A 284 8.18 -7.90 -5.40
C THR A 284 9.47 -8.06 -4.61
N GLY A 285 10.12 -6.97 -4.24
CA GLY A 285 11.27 -6.99 -3.35
C GLY A 285 10.95 -7.76 -2.07
N ALA A 286 11.78 -8.72 -1.71
CA ALA A 286 11.53 -9.61 -0.58
C ALA A 286 11.51 -8.85 0.75
N THR A 287 10.74 -9.35 1.71
CA THR A 287 10.75 -8.84 3.08
C THR A 287 12.14 -9.02 3.72
N GLY A 288 12.68 -7.94 4.29
CA GLY A 288 14.04 -7.90 4.83
C GLY A 288 15.12 -7.54 3.80
N ALA A 289 14.76 -7.19 2.57
CA ALA A 289 15.68 -6.57 1.61
C ALA A 289 16.11 -5.19 2.14
N LYS A 290 17.39 -4.83 1.97
CA LYS A 290 17.93 -3.60 2.57
C LYS A 290 17.45 -2.32 1.88
N THR A 291 17.21 -2.38 0.58
CA THR A 291 16.93 -1.19 -0.24
C THR A 291 15.73 -1.32 -1.14
N THR A 292 15.30 -2.55 -1.46
CA THR A 292 14.28 -2.81 -2.47
C THR A 292 13.02 -3.45 -1.89
N GLU A 293 12.87 -3.50 -0.56
CA GLU A 293 11.71 -4.10 0.10
C GLU A 293 10.40 -3.49 -0.37
N GLY A 294 9.48 -4.33 -0.81
CA GLY A 294 8.15 -3.91 -1.25
C GLY A 294 8.09 -3.20 -2.61
N ILE A 295 9.21 -3.04 -3.32
CA ILE A 295 9.20 -2.54 -4.70
C ILE A 295 8.56 -3.59 -5.61
N LYS A 296 7.54 -3.19 -6.38
CA LYS A 296 6.84 -4.06 -7.32
C LYS A 296 7.11 -3.63 -8.75
N VAL A 297 7.62 -4.56 -9.55
CA VAL A 297 7.89 -4.38 -10.98
C VAL A 297 7.24 -5.51 -11.76
N SER A 298 6.51 -5.17 -12.80
CA SER A 298 5.96 -6.14 -13.75
C SER A 298 6.96 -6.40 -14.87
N TYR A 299 7.13 -7.68 -15.22
CA TYR A 299 7.86 -8.10 -16.40
C TYR A 299 6.92 -8.87 -17.34
N THR A 300 6.60 -8.26 -18.49
CA THR A 300 5.64 -8.80 -19.45
C THR A 300 6.28 -9.63 -20.58
N GLY A 301 7.61 -9.79 -20.56
CA GLY A 301 8.32 -10.62 -21.52
C GLY A 301 8.01 -12.12 -21.36
N GLU A 302 7.86 -12.84 -22.47
CA GLU A 302 7.60 -14.28 -22.47
C GLU A 302 8.87 -15.11 -22.22
N THR A 303 10.04 -14.53 -22.44
CA THR A 303 11.36 -15.15 -22.22
C THR A 303 12.25 -14.26 -21.38
N ALA A 304 13.17 -14.87 -20.63
CA ALA A 304 14.19 -14.10 -19.92
C ALA A 304 15.15 -13.44 -20.96
N PRO A 305 15.60 -12.19 -20.71
CA PRO A 305 16.57 -11.53 -21.58
C PRO A 305 17.89 -12.30 -21.64
N VAL A 306 18.60 -12.19 -22.77
CA VAL A 306 19.94 -12.76 -22.90
C VAL A 306 20.88 -12.10 -21.87
N GLY A 307 21.52 -12.92 -21.04
CA GLY A 307 22.32 -12.41 -19.90
C GLY A 307 21.53 -12.00 -18.68
N GLY A 308 20.21 -12.19 -18.68
CA GLY A 308 19.34 -11.94 -17.53
C GLY A 308 19.01 -10.48 -17.24
N PHE A 309 19.78 -9.51 -17.75
CA PHE A 309 19.55 -8.08 -17.48
C PHE A 309 18.37 -7.55 -18.32
N ALA A 310 17.31 -7.15 -17.64
CA ALA A 310 16.09 -6.66 -18.28
C ALA A 310 16.06 -5.12 -18.42
N GLY A 311 16.72 -4.41 -17.50
CA GLY A 311 16.76 -2.95 -17.51
C GLY A 311 17.08 -2.38 -16.14
N THR A 312 16.80 -1.08 -15.95
CA THR A 312 17.03 -0.37 -14.68
C THR A 312 15.76 0.27 -14.19
N LEU A 313 15.60 0.33 -12.87
CA LEU A 313 14.56 1.08 -12.18
C LEU A 313 15.19 2.27 -11.47
N THR A 314 14.91 3.48 -11.94
CA THR A 314 15.20 4.70 -11.18
C THR A 314 14.05 4.93 -10.21
N PHE A 315 14.34 4.92 -8.93
CA PHE A 315 13.35 5.00 -7.86
C PHE A 315 13.68 6.13 -6.89
N SER A 316 12.69 6.91 -6.53
CA SER A 316 12.77 7.97 -5.53
C SER A 316 11.70 7.78 -4.46
N GLN A 317 12.11 7.71 -3.21
CA GLN A 317 11.21 7.65 -2.07
C GLN A 317 10.90 9.06 -1.59
N ASN A 318 9.64 9.47 -1.68
CA ASN A 318 9.16 10.80 -1.29
C ASN A 318 8.12 10.70 -0.15
N SER A 319 8.24 9.72 0.72
CA SER A 319 7.36 9.51 1.87
C SER A 319 7.25 10.75 2.75
N LEU A 320 6.11 10.88 3.41
CA LEU A 320 5.92 11.84 4.50
C LEU A 320 6.70 11.38 5.72
N THR A 321 7.56 12.24 6.26
CA THR A 321 8.34 11.96 7.47
C THR A 321 7.80 12.80 8.61
N PHE A 322 7.42 12.16 9.72
CA PHE A 322 6.90 12.79 10.93
C PHE A 322 7.88 12.60 12.07
N GLN A 323 8.36 13.70 12.67
CA GLN A 323 9.14 13.63 13.91
C GLN A 323 8.18 13.33 15.06
N VAL A 324 8.17 12.10 15.52
CA VAL A 324 7.21 11.56 16.52
C VAL A 324 7.85 11.34 17.89
N GLY A 325 9.05 11.85 18.12
CA GLY A 325 9.74 11.75 19.41
C GLY A 325 10.59 12.95 19.70
N ALA A 326 11.00 13.10 20.98
CA ALA A 326 11.78 14.24 21.49
C ALA A 326 13.26 14.20 21.08
N ASN A 327 13.78 13.04 20.63
CA ASN A 327 15.18 12.84 20.33
C ASN A 327 15.44 12.78 18.81
N PRO A 328 16.68 13.05 18.34
CA PRO A 328 17.05 12.87 16.95
C PRO A 328 16.77 11.44 16.47
N HIS A 329 16.41 11.30 15.19
CA HIS A 329 16.10 10.03 14.51
C HIS A 329 14.87 9.27 15.04
N GLN A 330 14.00 9.91 15.81
CA GLN A 330 12.70 9.37 16.22
C GLN A 330 11.61 9.87 15.27
N PHE A 331 11.64 9.40 14.04
CA PHE A 331 10.63 9.73 13.02
C PHE A 331 9.88 8.48 12.56
N SER A 332 8.71 8.69 12.03
CA SER A 332 7.88 7.69 11.38
C SER A 332 7.58 8.15 9.97
N GLU A 333 7.66 7.23 9.01
CA GLU A 333 7.47 7.51 7.60
C GLU A 333 6.20 6.85 7.08
N PHE A 334 5.51 7.53 6.18
CA PHE A 334 4.34 7.01 5.51
C PHE A 334 4.30 7.46 4.05
N SER A 335 4.00 6.52 3.15
CA SER A 335 3.90 6.76 1.72
C SER A 335 2.43 6.78 1.29
N LEU A 336 1.98 7.91 0.74
CA LEU A 336 0.64 8.05 0.15
C LEU A 336 0.72 7.79 -1.35
N ARG A 337 0.04 6.75 -1.82
CA ARG A 337 0.02 6.39 -3.25
C ARG A 337 -0.82 7.38 -4.04
N SER A 338 -0.49 7.51 -5.33
CA SER A 338 -1.30 8.29 -6.27
C SER A 338 -2.71 7.70 -6.42
N MET A 339 -3.71 8.58 -6.35
CA MET A 339 -5.11 8.27 -6.61
C MET A 339 -5.57 8.82 -7.96
N LYS A 340 -4.65 9.23 -8.82
CA LYS A 340 -4.99 9.65 -10.19
C LYS A 340 -5.51 8.48 -11.00
N THR A 341 -6.44 8.75 -11.88
CA THR A 341 -7.07 7.72 -12.74
C THR A 341 -6.08 6.95 -13.61
N ASN A 342 -4.93 7.57 -13.95
CA ASN A 342 -3.83 6.90 -14.65
C ASN A 342 -3.12 5.83 -13.82
N ASP A 343 -3.15 5.93 -12.50
CA ASP A 343 -2.40 5.07 -11.58
C ASP A 343 -3.27 4.02 -10.91
N LEU A 344 -4.60 4.23 -10.91
CA LEU A 344 -5.57 3.29 -10.38
C LEU A 344 -5.86 2.15 -11.38
N GLY A 345 -6.09 0.94 -10.84
CA GLY A 345 -6.47 -0.23 -11.63
C GLY A 345 -5.37 -0.78 -12.52
N ARG A 346 -4.10 -0.40 -12.33
CA ARG A 346 -2.98 -0.93 -13.11
C ARG A 346 -2.68 -2.39 -12.81
N GLY A 347 -2.18 -3.08 -13.84
CA GLY A 347 -1.72 -4.47 -13.73
C GLY A 347 -2.84 -5.50 -13.79
N GLU A 348 -4.10 -5.09 -13.98
CA GLU A 348 -5.21 -6.00 -14.23
C GLU A 348 -5.29 -6.37 -15.70
N LYS A 349 -5.39 -7.67 -15.99
CA LYS A 349 -5.47 -8.17 -17.35
C LYS A 349 -6.90 -8.10 -17.86
N ASN A 350 -7.02 -7.60 -19.09
CA ASN A 350 -8.27 -7.49 -19.82
C ASN A 350 -8.03 -7.73 -21.32
N ASP A 351 -9.07 -8.16 -22.01
CA ASP A 351 -8.99 -8.46 -23.45
C ASP A 351 -9.08 -7.18 -24.31
N SER A 352 -9.62 -6.09 -23.74
CA SER A 352 -9.76 -4.79 -24.39
C SER A 352 -8.46 -3.96 -24.40
N GLY A 353 -7.42 -4.39 -23.65
CA GLY A 353 -6.10 -3.74 -23.61
C GLY A 353 -6.03 -2.49 -22.72
N PHE A 354 -6.97 -2.27 -21.80
CA PHE A 354 -6.93 -1.16 -20.87
C PHE A 354 -5.77 -1.32 -19.88
N LYS A 355 -4.97 -0.28 -19.70
CA LYS A 355 -3.81 -0.28 -18.80
C LYS A 355 -4.11 0.33 -17.43
N SER A 356 -5.12 1.20 -17.36
CA SER A 356 -5.50 1.93 -16.14
C SER A 356 -6.97 2.28 -16.17
N PHE A 357 -7.48 2.76 -15.05
CA PHE A 357 -8.85 3.24 -14.92
C PHE A 357 -9.18 4.39 -15.90
N ARG A 358 -8.19 5.20 -16.30
CA ARG A 358 -8.38 6.28 -17.26
C ARG A 358 -8.77 5.82 -18.66
N GLU A 359 -8.35 4.63 -19.07
CA GLU A 359 -8.53 4.12 -20.44
C GLU A 359 -9.81 3.33 -20.63
N ILE A 360 -10.63 3.16 -19.58
CA ILE A 360 -11.85 2.36 -19.64
C ILE A 360 -12.85 2.92 -20.65
N ASN A 361 -13.52 1.99 -21.33
CA ASN A 361 -14.54 2.28 -22.31
C ASN A 361 -15.71 1.31 -22.14
N VAL A 362 -16.95 1.83 -22.17
CA VAL A 362 -18.15 1.04 -21.90
C VAL A 362 -19.12 1.04 -23.10
N LEU A 363 -18.64 1.43 -24.31
CA LEU A 363 -19.46 1.51 -25.52
C LEU A 363 -19.91 0.17 -26.09
N ASN A 364 -19.46 -0.94 -25.53
CA ASN A 364 -20.00 -2.28 -25.81
C ASN A 364 -19.90 -3.17 -24.56
N SER A 365 -20.68 -4.24 -24.53
CA SER A 365 -20.78 -5.16 -23.38
C SER A 365 -19.44 -5.83 -23.03
N GLU A 366 -18.62 -6.21 -24.01
CA GLU A 366 -17.32 -6.84 -23.76
C GLU A 366 -16.35 -5.89 -23.07
N LYS A 367 -16.26 -4.64 -23.56
CA LYS A 367 -15.45 -3.59 -22.96
C LYS A 367 -15.98 -3.20 -21.57
N ALA A 368 -17.30 -3.18 -21.38
CA ALA A 368 -17.89 -2.93 -20.06
C ALA A 368 -17.51 -4.01 -19.04
N GLN A 369 -17.45 -5.29 -19.43
CA GLN A 369 -16.98 -6.36 -18.54
C GLN A 369 -15.51 -6.22 -18.18
N ASP A 370 -14.65 -5.83 -19.12
CA ASP A 370 -13.24 -5.57 -18.85
C ASP A 370 -13.07 -4.31 -17.99
N ALA A 371 -13.86 -3.26 -18.24
CA ALA A 371 -13.89 -2.07 -17.41
C ALA A 371 -14.29 -2.38 -15.96
N MET A 372 -15.27 -3.30 -15.73
CA MET A 372 -15.62 -3.75 -14.37
C MET A 372 -14.42 -4.33 -13.64
N ARG A 373 -13.59 -5.14 -14.29
CA ARG A 373 -12.37 -5.71 -13.67
C ARG A 373 -11.38 -4.63 -13.25
N ILE A 374 -11.16 -3.63 -14.13
CA ILE A 374 -10.29 -2.49 -13.84
C ILE A 374 -10.83 -1.68 -12.66
N ILE A 375 -12.15 -1.43 -12.63
CA ILE A 375 -12.79 -0.71 -11.53
C ILE A 375 -12.71 -1.49 -10.21
N ASP A 376 -12.98 -2.80 -10.24
CA ASP A 376 -12.86 -3.65 -9.05
C ASP A 376 -11.42 -3.65 -8.52
N LYS A 377 -10.42 -3.64 -9.40
CA LYS A 377 -9.02 -3.48 -9.04
C LYS A 377 -8.73 -2.10 -8.44
N ALA A 378 -9.27 -1.03 -9.03
CA ALA A 378 -9.13 0.34 -8.50
C ALA A 378 -9.75 0.47 -7.09
N ILE A 379 -10.93 -0.13 -6.86
CA ILE A 379 -11.56 -0.20 -5.53
C ILE A 379 -10.66 -0.93 -4.53
N GLN A 380 -10.06 -2.04 -4.94
CA GLN A 380 -9.11 -2.77 -4.10
C GLN A 380 -7.88 -1.92 -3.76
N ASP A 381 -7.32 -1.20 -4.74
CA ASP A 381 -6.16 -0.33 -4.55
C ASP A 381 -6.46 0.79 -3.54
N VAL A 382 -7.63 1.44 -3.65
CA VAL A 382 -8.08 2.48 -2.69
C VAL A 382 -8.33 1.88 -1.32
N THR A 383 -9.03 0.73 -1.24
CA THR A 383 -9.33 0.06 0.02
C THR A 383 -8.04 -0.38 0.74
N TYR A 384 -7.07 -0.88 -0.01
CA TYR A 384 -5.76 -1.25 0.53
C TYR A 384 -5.04 -0.03 1.12
N ASN A 385 -5.00 1.10 0.40
CA ASN A 385 -4.40 2.34 0.90
C ASN A 385 -5.10 2.87 2.15
N ARG A 386 -6.43 2.81 2.22
CA ARG A 386 -7.19 3.16 3.42
C ARG A 386 -6.85 2.25 4.59
N GLY A 387 -6.69 0.95 4.34
CA GLY A 387 -6.25 -0.01 5.34
C GLY A 387 -4.85 0.28 5.88
N GLU A 388 -3.89 0.56 5.01
CA GLU A 388 -2.52 0.96 5.40
C GLU A 388 -2.52 2.25 6.21
N LEU A 389 -3.28 3.26 5.78
CA LEU A 389 -3.41 4.55 6.45
C LEU A 389 -4.03 4.39 7.85
N GLY A 390 -5.12 3.64 7.99
CA GLY A 390 -5.76 3.37 9.28
C GLY A 390 -4.86 2.56 10.22
N ALA A 391 -4.11 1.59 9.69
CA ALA A 391 -3.14 0.82 10.48
C ALA A 391 -2.00 1.72 10.98
N PHE A 392 -1.46 2.59 10.12
CA PHE A 392 -0.42 3.55 10.48
C PHE A 392 -0.90 4.55 11.54
N GLN A 393 -2.09 5.14 11.35
CA GLN A 393 -2.69 6.05 12.32
C GLN A 393 -2.83 5.39 13.68
N LYS A 394 -3.43 4.20 13.75
CA LYS A 394 -3.73 3.53 15.02
C LYS A 394 -2.48 3.00 15.71
N ASN A 395 -1.62 2.29 14.97
CA ASN A 395 -0.50 1.55 15.57
C ASN A 395 0.73 2.44 15.77
N ASN A 396 1.00 3.37 14.84
CA ASN A 396 2.19 4.20 14.90
C ASN A 396 1.91 5.55 15.57
N LEU A 397 0.88 6.29 15.14
CA LEU A 397 0.65 7.64 15.66
C LEU A 397 -0.10 7.65 16.99
N GLU A 398 -1.28 7.03 17.09
CA GLU A 398 -2.10 7.05 18.31
C GLU A 398 -1.44 6.29 19.46
N SER A 399 -0.83 5.14 19.18
CA SER A 399 -0.07 4.38 20.19
C SER A 399 1.11 5.18 20.72
N ASN A 400 1.85 5.86 19.82
CA ASN A 400 2.96 6.72 20.20
C ASN A 400 2.50 7.95 20.99
N LEU A 401 1.37 8.59 20.59
CA LEU A 401 0.76 9.70 21.33
C LEU A 401 0.47 9.33 22.78
N ASN A 402 -0.11 8.17 23.03
CA ASN A 402 -0.39 7.68 24.38
C ASN A 402 0.90 7.50 25.19
N TYR A 403 1.94 6.92 24.56
CA TYR A 403 3.25 6.80 25.19
C TYR A 403 3.87 8.17 25.50
N LEU A 404 3.85 9.11 24.56
CA LEU A 404 4.42 10.46 24.74
C LEU A 404 3.72 11.24 25.85
N ARG A 405 2.38 11.15 25.94
CA ARG A 405 1.61 11.80 27.01
C ARG A 405 2.00 11.27 28.38
N ILE A 406 2.11 9.94 28.53
CA ILE A 406 2.55 9.32 29.79
C ILE A 406 4.00 9.71 30.10
N ALA A 407 4.89 9.70 29.12
CA ALA A 407 6.27 10.09 29.28
C ALA A 407 6.41 11.58 29.69
N HIS A 408 5.61 12.46 29.07
CA HIS A 408 5.54 13.89 29.42
C HIS A 408 5.06 14.09 30.85
N GLU A 409 3.98 13.44 31.27
CA GLU A 409 3.46 13.53 32.64
C GLU A 409 4.50 13.06 33.67
N ASN A 410 5.17 11.94 33.40
CA ASN A 410 6.23 11.44 34.28
C ASN A 410 7.43 12.39 34.34
N ALA A 411 7.83 13.00 33.23
CA ALA A 411 8.93 13.97 33.20
C ALA A 411 8.59 15.23 33.97
N VAL A 412 7.36 15.76 33.82
CA VAL A 412 6.84 16.92 34.58
C VAL A 412 6.80 16.59 36.06
N SER A 413 6.23 15.43 36.43
CA SER A 413 6.18 14.96 37.82
C SER A 413 7.59 14.86 38.45
N SER A 414 8.55 14.33 37.70
CA SER A 414 9.94 14.22 38.16
C SER A 414 10.62 15.56 38.32
N ASP A 415 10.38 16.53 37.40
CA ASP A 415 10.88 17.88 37.56
C ASP A 415 10.24 18.57 38.78
N CYS A 416 8.92 18.40 39.01
CA CYS A 416 8.24 18.94 40.18
C CYS A 416 8.83 18.44 41.50
N VAL A 417 9.16 17.16 41.62
CA VAL A 417 9.78 16.60 42.85
C VAL A 417 11.16 17.22 43.13
N ILE A 418 11.90 17.59 42.09
CA ILE A 418 13.24 18.17 42.22
C ILE A 418 13.19 19.67 42.41
N SER A 419 12.35 20.37 41.66
CA SER A 419 12.36 21.85 41.56
C SER A 419 11.38 22.54 42.49
N VAL A 420 10.24 21.92 42.85
CA VAL A 420 9.19 22.54 43.68
C VAL A 420 9.50 22.42 45.15
N ALA A 421 9.28 23.49 45.89
CA ALA A 421 9.48 23.51 47.33
C ALA A 421 8.21 23.05 48.05
N ASP A 422 8.38 22.24 49.10
CA ASP A 422 7.28 21.99 50.08
C ASP A 422 7.02 23.27 50.84
N MET A 423 5.93 23.94 50.48
CA MET A 423 5.56 25.23 51.08
C MET A 423 5.29 25.13 52.58
N ALA A 424 4.79 23.99 53.08
CA ALA A 424 4.57 23.81 54.51
C ALA A 424 5.90 23.76 55.28
N GLU A 425 6.89 23.03 54.74
CA GLU A 425 8.22 22.96 55.33
C GLU A 425 8.92 24.32 55.28
N VAL A 426 8.85 25.03 54.15
CA VAL A 426 9.50 26.34 53.95
C VAL A 426 8.87 27.39 54.85
N MET A 427 7.53 27.41 55.02
CA MET A 427 6.84 28.31 55.93
C MET A 427 7.19 28.02 57.40
N ALA A 428 7.26 26.74 57.81
CA ALA A 428 7.68 26.36 59.15
C ALA A 428 9.10 26.83 59.46
N LYS A 429 10.02 26.63 58.50
CA LYS A 429 11.41 27.14 58.61
C LYS A 429 11.44 28.67 58.68
N PHE A 430 10.70 29.36 57.86
CA PHE A 430 10.63 30.81 57.86
C PHE A 430 10.12 31.35 59.20
N THR A 431 9.02 30.82 59.73
CA THR A 431 8.45 31.20 61.04
C THR A 431 9.43 30.92 62.14
N ARG A 432 10.10 29.77 62.15
CA ARG A 432 11.15 29.45 63.12
C ARG A 432 12.29 30.46 63.08
N ASP A 433 12.78 30.74 61.86
CA ASP A 433 13.92 31.68 61.67
C ASP A 433 13.52 33.11 62.06
N GLN A 434 12.26 33.51 61.85
CA GLN A 434 11.72 34.79 62.32
C GLN A 434 11.68 34.88 63.84
N ILE A 435 11.19 33.82 64.50
CA ILE A 435 11.20 33.73 65.99
C ILE A 435 12.65 33.76 66.51
N MET A 436 13.59 33.06 65.83
CA MET A 436 14.99 33.08 66.23
C MET A 436 15.62 34.44 66.07
N VAL A 437 15.29 35.20 65.03
CA VAL A 437 15.76 36.60 64.85
C VAL A 437 15.20 37.49 65.97
N GLU A 438 13.90 37.40 66.28
CA GLU A 438 13.27 38.17 67.36
C GLU A 438 13.87 37.80 68.74
N ALA A 439 14.09 36.51 69.00
CA ALA A 439 14.73 36.06 70.22
C ALA A 439 16.18 36.53 70.31
N SER A 440 16.93 36.46 69.26
CA SER A 440 18.36 36.89 69.13
C SER A 440 18.47 38.40 69.36
N THR A 441 17.57 39.20 68.75
CA THR A 441 17.56 40.66 68.94
C THR A 441 17.16 41.03 70.37
N SER A 442 16.21 40.30 70.98
CA SER A 442 15.83 40.50 72.43
C SER A 442 17.00 40.10 73.33
N MET A 443 17.68 39.01 73.10
CA MET A 443 18.90 38.58 73.81
C MET A 443 20.06 39.58 73.68
N LEU A 444 20.26 40.14 72.47
CA LEU A 444 21.25 41.20 72.23
C LEU A 444 20.89 42.48 73.03
N ALA A 445 19.60 42.89 73.04
CA ALA A 445 19.14 44.02 73.86
C ALA A 445 19.37 43.76 75.33
N GLN A 446 19.07 42.55 75.85
CA GLN A 446 19.29 42.15 77.24
C GLN A 446 20.80 42.14 77.58
N ALA A 447 21.66 41.63 76.70
CA ALA A 447 23.11 41.63 76.88
C ALA A 447 23.68 43.05 76.95
N ASN A 448 23.18 43.98 76.10
CA ASN A 448 23.57 45.40 76.18
C ASN A 448 23.10 46.07 77.44
N GLN A 449 21.89 45.76 77.97
CA GLN A 449 21.45 46.27 79.23
C GLN A 449 22.28 45.75 80.41
N ASN A 450 22.70 44.48 80.39
CA ASN A 450 23.59 43.96 81.44
C ASN A 450 24.94 44.65 81.45
N ASN A 451 25.52 44.96 80.30
CA ASN A 451 26.74 45.75 80.23
C ASN A 451 26.59 47.18 80.74
N MET A 452 25.43 47.84 80.54
CA MET A 452 25.08 49.14 81.10
C MET A 452 24.88 49.08 82.61
N ALA A 453 24.30 47.97 83.10
CA ALA A 453 24.13 47.75 84.54
C ALA A 453 25.49 47.57 85.27
N VAL A 454 26.42 46.84 84.67
CA VAL A 454 27.80 46.71 85.16
C VAL A 454 28.55 48.07 85.21
N LEU A 455 28.38 48.90 84.16
CA LEU A 455 28.94 50.25 84.13
C LEU A 455 28.37 51.15 85.23
N LYS A 456 27.08 51.05 85.56
CA LYS A 456 26.43 51.76 86.65
C LYS A 456 26.89 51.28 88.02
N LEU A 457 27.36 50.06 88.20
CA LEU A 457 27.91 49.58 89.47
C LEU A 457 29.36 49.95 89.68
N LEU A 458 30.08 50.40 88.59
CA LEU A 458 31.46 50.86 88.67
C LEU A 458 31.59 52.42 88.79
N GLN A 459 30.51 53.16 88.81
CA GLN A 459 30.40 54.59 89.11
C GLN A 459 29.87 54.75 90.52
#